data_27235aec07efbf4382a1ebf452c1bd4c
#
_entry.id   27235aec07efbf4382a1ebf452c1bd4c
#
_cell.length_a   1.000
_cell.length_b   1.000
_cell.length_c   1.000
_cell.angle_alpha   90.00
_cell.angle_beta   90.00
_cell.angle_gamma   90.00
#
_symmetry.space_group_name_H-M   'P 1'
#
loop_
_entity.id
_entity.type
_entity.pdbx_description
1 polymer ?
#
loop_
_entity_poly.entity_id
_entity_poly.type
_entity_poly.pdbx_seq_one_letter_code
_entity_poly.pdbx_strand_id
1 'polypeptide(L)'
;MYTYQRPEDIKIYRYLTLDAVNAALAKLKAEKGIVLEAQATVGTAGNFVTENNGVFDIDYQLVVSKLPEDLSAAELLETVKEVLPREMASKFEAGRPCDQALTFLHRAKKSGKVNFKVDLTVVKKADGEESRLVEKDGQGAWSEAFNYRFLTIEEETIKDWDQWEDVREEYLKLKNDRPDDLSIDLYRQAVENIYG
;
A
#
# COMPACT_ATOMS: atom_id res chain seq x y z
N MET A 1 -3.43 -14.71 -14.53
CA MET A 1 -3.73 -15.38 -13.23
C MET A 1 -2.64 -14.99 -12.24
N TYR A 2 -3.02 -14.56 -11.04
CA TYR A 2 -2.10 -14.24 -9.96
C TYR A 2 -1.59 -15.51 -9.28
N THR A 3 -0.33 -15.47 -8.85
CA THR A 3 0.34 -16.50 -8.04
C THR A 3 1.18 -15.81 -6.97
N TYR A 4 1.50 -16.51 -5.87
CA TYR A 4 2.35 -15.94 -4.83
C TYR A 4 3.82 -15.86 -5.25
N GLN A 5 4.47 -14.74 -4.88
CA GLN A 5 5.91 -14.60 -4.93
C GLN A 5 6.56 -15.14 -3.67
N ARG A 6 7.78 -15.69 -3.81
CA ARG A 6 8.56 -16.10 -2.65
C ARG A 6 9.19 -14.87 -1.98
N PRO A 7 9.18 -14.81 -0.64
CA PRO A 7 9.70 -13.65 0.10
C PRO A 7 11.15 -13.29 -0.22
N GLU A 8 11.99 -14.31 -0.46
CA GLU A 8 13.40 -14.14 -0.80
C GLU A 8 13.60 -13.45 -2.15
N ASP A 9 12.73 -13.70 -3.13
CA ASP A 9 12.81 -13.15 -4.48
C ASP A 9 12.47 -11.66 -4.51
N ILE A 10 11.63 -11.19 -3.59
CA ILE A 10 11.18 -9.79 -3.53
C ILE A 10 11.95 -8.93 -2.52
N LYS A 11 12.81 -9.53 -1.69
CA LYS A 11 13.51 -8.83 -0.61
C LYS A 11 14.31 -7.61 -1.10
N ILE A 12 15.05 -7.75 -2.19
CA ILE A 12 15.84 -6.65 -2.75
C ILE A 12 14.95 -5.50 -3.24
N TYR A 13 13.78 -5.80 -3.79
CA TYR A 13 12.84 -4.81 -4.30
C TYR A 13 12.14 -4.06 -3.17
N ARG A 14 11.86 -4.74 -2.05
CA ARG A 14 11.37 -4.09 -0.82
C ARG A 14 12.37 -3.06 -0.31
N TYR A 15 13.67 -3.41 -0.23
CA TYR A 15 14.71 -2.46 0.19
C TYR A 15 14.84 -1.28 -0.79
N LEU A 16 14.85 -1.56 -2.10
CA LEU A 16 14.91 -0.52 -3.12
C LEU A 16 13.76 0.47 -3.01
N THR A 17 12.55 -0.05 -2.78
CA THR A 17 11.33 0.74 -2.61
C THR A 17 11.40 1.57 -1.34
N LEU A 18 11.69 0.94 -0.21
CA LEU A 18 11.70 1.60 1.09
C LEU A 18 12.77 2.72 1.14
N ASP A 19 13.94 2.49 0.54
CA ASP A 19 15.00 3.51 0.43
C ASP A 19 14.51 4.74 -0.38
N ALA A 20 13.85 4.50 -1.53
CA ALA A 20 13.33 5.59 -2.34
C ALA A 20 12.17 6.35 -1.65
N VAL A 21 11.25 5.61 -1.04
CA VAL A 21 10.12 6.20 -0.30
C VAL A 21 10.63 7.02 0.87
N ASN A 22 11.53 6.49 1.70
CA ASN A 22 12.06 7.23 2.84
C ASN A 22 12.82 8.51 2.43
N ALA A 23 13.56 8.46 1.32
CA ALA A 23 14.21 9.66 0.78
C ALA A 23 13.17 10.73 0.37
N ALA A 24 12.09 10.33 -0.29
CA ALA A 24 10.98 11.22 -0.67
C ALA A 24 10.25 11.78 0.57
N LEU A 25 9.99 10.96 1.58
CA LEU A 25 9.37 11.38 2.84
C LEU A 25 10.25 12.38 3.62
N ALA A 26 11.58 12.18 3.60
CA ALA A 26 12.52 13.14 4.21
C ALA A 26 12.44 14.51 3.52
N LYS A 27 12.28 14.57 2.20
CA LYS A 27 12.06 15.82 1.44
C LYS A 27 10.71 16.43 1.76
N LEU A 28 9.65 15.65 1.79
CA LEU A 28 8.30 16.08 2.16
C LEU A 28 8.31 16.77 3.55
N LYS A 29 8.98 16.16 4.52
CA LYS A 29 9.17 16.72 5.85
C LYS A 29 9.95 18.04 5.81
N ALA A 30 11.06 18.10 5.09
CA ALA A 30 11.93 19.28 5.03
C ALA A 30 11.26 20.46 4.32
N GLU A 31 10.53 20.21 3.23
CA GLU A 31 9.94 21.25 2.39
C GLU A 31 8.57 21.72 2.88
N LYS A 32 7.78 20.81 3.45
CA LYS A 32 6.34 21.05 3.76
C LYS A 32 5.98 20.83 5.24
N GLY A 33 6.89 20.35 6.08
CA GLY A 33 6.60 20.05 7.48
C GLY A 33 5.66 18.86 7.69
N ILE A 34 5.37 18.08 6.64
CA ILE A 34 4.52 16.90 6.68
C ILE A 34 5.38 15.70 7.06
N VAL A 35 5.02 14.98 8.12
CA VAL A 35 5.74 13.78 8.57
C VAL A 35 4.87 12.56 8.33
N LEU A 36 5.32 11.71 7.42
CA LEU A 36 4.74 10.41 7.13
C LEU A 36 5.77 9.31 7.42
N GLU A 37 5.30 8.14 7.81
CA GLU A 37 6.12 6.95 8.05
C GLU A 37 5.68 5.81 7.14
N ALA A 38 6.63 5.22 6.40
CA ALA A 38 6.34 4.10 5.53
C ALA A 38 6.21 2.81 6.35
N GLN A 39 5.06 2.15 6.25
CA GLN A 39 4.80 0.84 6.85
C GLN A 39 4.42 -0.13 5.74
N ALA A 40 5.08 -1.30 5.70
CA ALA A 40 4.67 -2.36 4.79
C ALA A 40 3.25 -2.82 5.16
N THR A 41 2.39 -2.96 4.16
CA THR A 41 1.07 -3.56 4.38
C THR A 41 1.21 -5.04 4.74
N VAL A 42 0.15 -5.65 5.25
CA VAL A 42 0.14 -7.09 5.55
C VAL A 42 0.50 -7.91 4.30
N GLY A 43 0.02 -7.51 3.13
CA GLY A 43 0.42 -8.10 1.86
C GLY A 43 1.93 -8.14 1.69
N THR A 44 2.58 -6.99 1.82
CA THR A 44 4.03 -6.87 1.66
C THR A 44 4.81 -7.49 2.83
N ALA A 45 4.37 -7.33 4.08
CA ALA A 45 5.04 -7.86 5.27
C ALA A 45 4.78 -9.35 5.49
N GLY A 46 3.55 -9.82 5.22
CA GLY A 46 3.03 -11.13 5.58
C GLY A 46 3.14 -12.20 4.51
N ASN A 47 3.97 -12.00 3.45
CA ASN A 47 4.15 -12.96 2.35
C ASN A 47 2.90 -13.16 1.45
N PHE A 48 2.06 -12.14 1.34
CA PHE A 48 0.92 -12.09 0.42
C PHE A 48 1.22 -11.37 -0.90
N VAL A 49 2.49 -11.09 -1.20
CA VAL A 49 2.85 -10.49 -2.49
C VAL A 49 2.53 -11.44 -3.61
N THR A 50 1.71 -11.00 -4.55
CA THR A 50 1.30 -11.77 -5.71
C THR A 50 1.89 -11.19 -7.00
N GLU A 51 2.09 -12.05 -8.00
CA GLU A 51 2.51 -11.64 -9.34
C GLU A 51 1.47 -12.04 -10.38
N ASN A 52 1.41 -11.28 -11.45
CA ASN A 52 0.71 -11.62 -12.69
C ASN A 52 1.59 -11.30 -13.88
N ASN A 53 1.88 -12.30 -14.71
CA ASN A 53 2.74 -12.19 -15.89
C ASN A 53 4.15 -11.62 -15.59
N GLY A 54 4.73 -12.00 -14.46
CA GLY A 54 6.06 -11.57 -14.02
C GLY A 54 6.12 -10.16 -13.46
N VAL A 55 4.97 -9.52 -13.21
CA VAL A 55 4.84 -8.23 -12.52
C VAL A 55 4.18 -8.46 -11.18
N PHE A 56 4.81 -8.03 -10.10
CA PHE A 56 4.26 -8.11 -8.74
C PHE A 56 4.04 -6.71 -8.14
N ASP A 57 3.22 -6.65 -7.12
CA ASP A 57 2.86 -5.41 -6.43
C ASP A 57 3.48 -5.39 -5.02
N ILE A 58 4.05 -4.25 -4.64
CA ILE A 58 4.56 -3.99 -3.29
C ILE A 58 3.78 -2.81 -2.72
N ASP A 59 3.04 -3.04 -1.65
CA ASP A 59 2.14 -2.05 -1.06
C ASP A 59 2.72 -1.48 0.23
N TYR A 60 2.73 -0.16 0.38
CA TYR A 60 3.07 0.54 1.61
C TYR A 60 1.97 1.51 2.03
N GLN A 61 1.72 1.57 3.33
CA GLN A 61 1.00 2.67 3.94
C GLN A 61 1.98 3.77 4.33
N LEU A 62 1.62 5.01 4.02
CA LEU A 62 2.29 6.21 4.50
C LEU A 62 1.46 6.76 5.67
N VAL A 63 1.84 6.34 6.87
CA VAL A 63 1.09 6.68 8.09
C VAL A 63 1.41 8.12 8.49
N VAL A 64 0.38 8.92 8.68
CA VAL A 64 0.50 10.30 9.13
C VAL A 64 0.96 10.33 10.59
N SER A 65 2.17 10.87 10.84
CA SER A 65 2.71 11.12 12.19
C SER A 65 2.52 12.57 12.60
N LYS A 66 2.62 13.52 11.63
CA LYS A 66 2.40 14.94 11.89
C LYS A 66 2.00 15.68 10.61
N LEU A 67 1.01 16.55 10.72
CA LEU A 67 0.62 17.53 9.70
C LEU A 67 0.73 18.95 10.26
N PRO A 68 0.97 19.97 9.41
CA PRO A 68 0.68 21.37 9.75
C PRO A 68 -0.78 21.55 10.18
N GLU A 69 -1.05 22.47 11.12
CA GLU A 69 -2.38 22.61 11.75
C GLU A 69 -3.49 22.95 10.73
N ASP A 70 -3.19 23.76 9.74
CA ASP A 70 -4.16 24.24 8.75
C ASP A 70 -4.18 23.40 7.46
N LEU A 71 -3.42 22.30 7.38
CA LEU A 71 -3.33 21.50 6.16
C LEU A 71 -4.58 20.64 5.96
N SER A 72 -5.35 20.98 4.93
CA SER A 72 -6.51 20.18 4.51
C SER A 72 -6.13 18.86 3.83
N ALA A 73 -7.09 17.93 3.75
CA ALA A 73 -6.90 16.67 3.01
C ALA A 73 -6.63 16.92 1.51
N ALA A 74 -7.27 17.94 0.92
CA ALA A 74 -7.06 18.31 -0.47
C ALA A 74 -5.61 18.81 -0.70
N GLU A 75 -5.10 19.69 0.12
CA GLU A 75 -3.72 20.19 0.03
C GLU A 75 -2.70 19.10 0.30
N LEU A 76 -2.98 18.17 1.24
CA LEU A 76 -2.13 17.02 1.49
C LEU A 76 -2.05 16.12 0.26
N LEU A 77 -3.18 15.81 -0.39
CA LEU A 77 -3.21 14.98 -1.60
C LEU A 77 -2.40 15.61 -2.73
N GLU A 78 -2.62 16.89 -3.01
CA GLU A 78 -1.87 17.63 -4.05
C GLU A 78 -0.37 17.66 -3.73
N THR A 79 -0.01 17.89 -2.46
CA THR A 79 1.39 17.91 -2.03
C THR A 79 2.08 16.57 -2.21
N VAL A 80 1.43 15.45 -1.83
CA VAL A 80 2.03 14.12 -2.02
C VAL A 80 2.10 13.72 -3.50
N LYS A 81 1.10 14.10 -4.31
CA LYS A 81 1.11 13.92 -5.77
C LYS A 81 2.21 14.74 -6.47
N GLU A 82 2.61 15.87 -5.93
CA GLU A 82 3.72 16.68 -6.44
C GLU A 82 5.08 16.11 -6.01
N VAL A 83 5.27 15.92 -4.71
CA VAL A 83 6.60 15.64 -4.13
C VAL A 83 7.04 14.20 -4.37
N LEU A 84 6.18 13.20 -4.13
CA LEU A 84 6.61 11.80 -4.21
C LEU A 84 7.05 11.41 -5.63
N PRO A 85 6.31 11.71 -6.71
CA PRO A 85 6.78 11.39 -8.07
C PRO A 85 8.10 12.09 -8.42
N ARG A 86 8.26 13.36 -8.03
CA ARG A 86 9.48 14.11 -8.28
C ARG A 86 10.69 13.46 -7.62
N GLU A 87 10.59 13.12 -6.36
CA GLU A 87 11.71 12.56 -5.58
C GLU A 87 12.00 11.09 -5.95
N MET A 88 11.00 10.33 -6.34
CA MET A 88 11.14 8.93 -6.72
C MET A 88 11.56 8.74 -8.19
N ALA A 89 11.55 9.79 -9.03
CA ALA A 89 11.77 9.71 -10.48
C ALA A 89 13.09 9.06 -10.91
N SER A 90 14.11 9.05 -10.05
CA SER A 90 15.41 8.40 -10.35
C SER A 90 15.34 6.87 -10.41
N LYS A 91 14.33 6.26 -9.77
CA LYS A 91 14.16 4.81 -9.65
C LYS A 91 12.82 4.32 -10.18
N PHE A 92 11.81 5.18 -10.18
CA PHE A 92 10.42 4.84 -10.49
C PHE A 92 9.79 5.83 -11.47
N GLU A 93 8.88 5.33 -12.28
CA GLU A 93 8.00 6.13 -13.13
C GLU A 93 6.63 6.21 -12.45
N ALA A 94 5.99 7.38 -12.44
CA ALA A 94 4.63 7.50 -11.96
C ALA A 94 3.67 6.67 -12.81
N GLY A 95 2.89 5.84 -12.16
CA GLY A 95 1.87 5.00 -12.78
C GLY A 95 0.58 5.78 -13.08
N ARG A 96 -0.47 5.05 -13.48
CA ARG A 96 -1.79 5.66 -13.64
C ARG A 96 -2.33 6.09 -12.28
N PRO A 97 -2.95 7.26 -12.20
CA PRO A 97 -3.63 7.67 -10.98
C PRO A 97 -4.68 6.63 -10.56
N CYS A 98 -4.74 6.36 -9.26
CA CYS A 98 -5.79 5.61 -8.62
C CYS A 98 -6.38 6.50 -7.52
N ASP A 99 -7.69 6.46 -7.32
CA ASP A 99 -8.38 7.34 -6.37
C ASP A 99 -7.94 7.12 -4.90
N GLN A 100 -7.31 5.98 -4.62
CA GLN A 100 -6.96 5.55 -3.26
C GLN A 100 -5.46 5.35 -3.03
N ALA A 101 -4.63 5.36 -4.09
CA ALA A 101 -3.20 5.12 -3.97
C ALA A 101 -2.40 5.85 -5.05
N LEU A 102 -1.14 6.16 -4.72
CA LEU A 102 -0.14 6.61 -5.68
C LEU A 102 0.62 5.40 -6.19
N THR A 103 0.46 5.08 -7.47
CA THR A 103 1.13 3.95 -8.12
C THR A 103 2.45 4.38 -8.75
N PHE A 104 3.49 3.59 -8.56
CA PHE A 104 4.82 3.75 -9.14
C PHE A 104 5.25 2.48 -9.84
N LEU A 105 5.93 2.63 -10.99
CA LEU A 105 6.40 1.51 -11.81
C LEU A 105 7.92 1.45 -11.80
N HIS A 106 8.46 0.30 -11.46
CA HIS A 106 9.88 0.03 -11.64
C HIS A 106 10.11 -0.74 -12.94
N ARG A 107 11.00 -0.23 -13.81
CA ARG A 107 11.30 -0.87 -15.09
C ARG A 107 12.70 -1.48 -15.09
N ALA A 108 12.81 -2.64 -15.72
CA ALA A 108 14.11 -3.27 -15.98
C ALA A 108 14.93 -2.41 -16.93
N LYS A 109 16.15 -2.01 -16.52
CA LYS A 109 17.04 -1.14 -17.30
C LYS A 109 17.34 -1.67 -18.72
N LYS A 110 17.43 -3.00 -18.90
CA LYS A 110 17.77 -3.61 -20.19
C LYS A 110 16.59 -3.77 -21.14
N SER A 111 15.39 -4.11 -20.61
CA SER A 111 14.22 -4.43 -21.43
C SER A 111 13.18 -3.33 -21.48
N GLY A 112 13.23 -2.36 -20.57
CA GLY A 112 12.19 -1.35 -20.37
C GLY A 112 10.85 -1.90 -19.82
N LYS A 113 10.76 -3.22 -19.62
CA LYS A 113 9.53 -3.85 -19.09
C LYS A 113 9.35 -3.51 -17.62
N VAL A 114 8.09 -3.40 -17.19
CA VAL A 114 7.75 -3.26 -15.77
C VAL A 114 8.13 -4.55 -15.05
N ASN A 115 8.93 -4.45 -13.99
CA ASN A 115 9.28 -5.58 -13.13
C ASN A 115 8.29 -5.71 -11.98
N PHE A 116 7.97 -4.57 -11.35
CA PHE A 116 7.03 -4.51 -10.24
C PHE A 116 6.41 -3.12 -10.14
N LYS A 117 5.32 -3.06 -9.41
CA LYS A 117 4.63 -1.83 -9.04
C LYS A 117 4.78 -1.58 -7.56
N VAL A 118 4.63 -0.33 -7.18
CA VAL A 118 4.56 0.12 -5.79
C VAL A 118 3.30 0.94 -5.64
N ASP A 119 2.44 0.55 -4.72
CA ASP A 119 1.27 1.33 -4.35
C ASP A 119 1.46 1.93 -2.96
N LEU A 120 1.34 3.26 -2.89
CA LEU A 120 1.50 4.06 -1.68
C LEU A 120 0.15 4.65 -1.29
N THR A 121 -0.41 4.23 -0.16
CA THR A 121 -1.66 4.74 0.40
C THR A 121 -1.37 5.60 1.62
N VAL A 122 -1.79 6.88 1.63
CA VAL A 122 -1.66 7.73 2.81
C VAL A 122 -2.79 7.45 3.79
N VAL A 123 -2.45 7.18 5.05
CA VAL A 123 -3.43 6.80 6.09
C VAL A 123 -3.24 7.60 7.37
N LYS A 124 -4.35 7.89 8.05
CA LYS A 124 -4.39 8.29 9.46
C LYS A 124 -4.78 7.08 10.31
N LYS A 125 -4.07 6.89 11.43
CA LYS A 125 -4.41 5.87 12.43
C LYS A 125 -4.60 6.55 13.79
N ALA A 126 -5.75 6.37 14.39
CA ALA A 126 -6.07 6.89 15.73
C ALA A 126 -7.07 5.95 16.42
N ASP A 127 -6.86 5.67 17.70
CA ASP A 127 -7.79 4.92 18.56
C ASP A 127 -8.25 3.55 18.02
N GLY A 128 -7.43 2.92 17.17
CA GLY A 128 -7.75 1.64 16.51
C GLY A 128 -8.52 1.78 15.23
N GLU A 129 -8.69 3.00 14.72
CA GLU A 129 -9.32 3.29 13.45
C GLU A 129 -8.30 3.78 12.43
N GLU A 130 -8.54 3.46 11.16
CA GLU A 130 -7.75 3.88 10.00
C GLU A 130 -8.67 4.59 8.99
N SER A 131 -8.27 5.79 8.56
CA SER A 131 -8.87 6.48 7.41
C SER A 131 -7.81 6.68 6.34
N ARG A 132 -8.20 6.52 5.06
CA ARG A 132 -7.34 6.71 3.89
C ARG A 132 -7.54 8.07 3.26
N LEU A 133 -6.47 8.67 2.80
CA LEU A 133 -6.53 9.81 1.91
C LEU A 133 -6.92 9.32 0.51
N VAL A 134 -8.07 9.76 0.03
CA VAL A 134 -8.65 9.35 -1.26
C VAL A 134 -8.94 10.59 -2.12
N GLU A 135 -8.99 10.40 -3.43
CA GLU A 135 -9.52 11.41 -4.33
C GLU A 135 -11.02 11.18 -4.51
N LYS A 136 -11.84 12.15 -4.12
CA LYS A 136 -13.28 12.14 -4.30
C LYS A 136 -13.73 13.40 -5.01
N ASP A 137 -14.42 13.25 -6.13
CA ASP A 137 -14.88 14.37 -6.97
C ASP A 137 -13.73 15.33 -7.37
N GLY A 138 -12.53 14.79 -7.62
CA GLY A 138 -11.33 15.54 -7.99
C GLY A 138 -10.65 16.27 -6.82
N GLN A 139 -11.03 15.99 -5.56
CA GLN A 139 -10.45 16.60 -4.37
C GLN A 139 -10.00 15.56 -3.35
N GLY A 140 -8.95 15.88 -2.60
CA GLY A 140 -8.50 15.04 -1.50
C GLY A 140 -9.47 15.05 -0.33
N ALA A 141 -9.85 13.87 0.13
CA ALA A 141 -10.70 13.66 1.29
C ALA A 141 -10.22 12.48 2.13
N TRP A 142 -10.59 12.45 3.40
CA TRP A 142 -10.41 11.25 4.22
C TRP A 142 -11.61 10.32 4.01
N SER A 143 -11.33 9.03 3.77
CA SER A 143 -12.38 8.00 3.72
C SER A 143 -13.08 7.85 5.07
N GLU A 144 -14.19 7.11 5.08
CA GLU A 144 -14.75 6.58 6.32
C GLU A 144 -13.69 5.77 7.08
N ALA A 145 -13.77 5.84 8.40
CA ALA A 145 -12.84 5.13 9.27
C ALA A 145 -13.14 3.62 9.29
N PHE A 146 -12.09 2.83 9.22
CA PHE A 146 -12.14 1.39 9.37
C PHE A 146 -11.50 0.99 10.71
N ASN A 147 -12.16 0.13 11.48
CA ASN A 147 -11.63 -0.35 12.75
C ASN A 147 -10.69 -1.55 12.53
N TYR A 148 -9.38 -1.32 12.59
CA TYR A 148 -8.37 -2.36 12.36
C TYR A 148 -8.11 -3.25 13.60
N ARG A 149 -8.62 -2.90 14.79
CA ARG A 149 -8.49 -3.76 15.98
C ARG A 149 -9.24 -5.07 15.81
N PHE A 150 -10.40 -5.04 15.17
CA PHE A 150 -11.14 -6.27 14.88
C PHE A 150 -10.34 -7.17 13.95
N LEU A 151 -9.79 -6.62 12.88
CA LEU A 151 -8.95 -7.37 11.95
C LEU A 151 -7.78 -8.08 12.66
N THR A 152 -7.10 -7.40 13.59
CA THR A 152 -6.00 -8.00 14.35
C THR A 152 -6.47 -9.17 15.23
N ILE A 153 -7.64 -9.04 15.86
CA ILE A 153 -8.22 -10.11 16.69
C ILE A 153 -8.60 -11.31 15.82
N GLU A 154 -9.20 -11.06 14.67
CA GLU A 154 -9.58 -12.10 13.70
C GLU A 154 -8.34 -12.84 13.18
N GLU A 155 -7.29 -12.11 12.79
CA GLU A 155 -6.02 -12.69 12.36
C GLU A 155 -5.38 -13.59 13.42
N GLU A 156 -5.32 -13.13 14.68
CA GLU A 156 -4.77 -13.92 15.80
C GLU A 156 -5.60 -15.19 16.01
N THR A 157 -6.94 -15.07 16.01
CA THR A 157 -7.84 -16.19 16.19
C THR A 157 -7.70 -17.25 15.08
N ILE A 158 -7.61 -16.81 13.81
CA ILE A 158 -7.42 -17.70 12.66
C ILE A 158 -6.08 -18.44 12.75
N LYS A 159 -5.01 -17.76 13.21
CA LYS A 159 -3.70 -18.39 13.45
C LYS A 159 -3.77 -19.44 14.55
N ASP A 160 -4.49 -19.17 15.63
CA ASP A 160 -4.72 -20.12 16.73
C ASP A 160 -5.54 -21.34 16.26
N TRP A 161 -6.39 -21.18 15.24
CA TRP A 161 -7.14 -22.29 14.62
C TRP A 161 -6.33 -23.07 13.56
N ASP A 162 -5.07 -22.68 13.29
CA ASP A 162 -4.21 -23.23 12.22
C ASP A 162 -4.80 -23.09 10.81
N GLN A 163 -5.62 -22.05 10.58
CA GLN A 163 -6.32 -21.79 9.31
C GLN A 163 -5.69 -20.63 8.49
N TRP A 164 -4.43 -20.28 8.77
CA TRP A 164 -3.77 -19.17 8.08
C TRP A 164 -3.58 -19.42 6.57
N GLU A 165 -3.36 -20.66 6.16
CA GLU A 165 -3.26 -21.02 4.74
C GLU A 165 -4.60 -20.86 4.02
N ASP A 166 -5.74 -21.07 4.68
CA ASP A 166 -7.07 -20.83 4.11
C ASP A 166 -7.26 -19.34 3.77
N VAL A 167 -6.78 -18.44 4.63
CA VAL A 167 -6.76 -16.98 4.32
C VAL A 167 -5.93 -16.70 3.07
N ARG A 168 -4.78 -17.35 2.91
CA ARG A 168 -3.93 -17.18 1.72
C ARG A 168 -4.62 -17.67 0.46
N GLU A 169 -5.26 -18.83 0.50
CA GLU A 169 -6.01 -19.37 -0.64
C GLU A 169 -7.18 -18.47 -1.01
N GLU A 170 -7.97 -18.01 -0.04
CA GLU A 170 -9.10 -17.12 -0.27
C GLU A 170 -8.63 -15.76 -0.82
N TYR A 171 -7.56 -15.17 -0.26
CA TYR A 171 -6.99 -13.93 -0.80
C TYR A 171 -6.57 -14.09 -2.27
N LEU A 172 -5.88 -15.18 -2.62
CA LEU A 172 -5.44 -15.42 -4.00
C LEU A 172 -6.62 -15.59 -4.96
N LYS A 173 -7.69 -16.25 -4.52
CA LYS A 173 -8.94 -16.38 -5.26
C LYS A 173 -9.57 -15.01 -5.48
N LEU A 174 -9.75 -14.21 -4.42
CA LEU A 174 -10.29 -12.86 -4.52
C LEU A 174 -9.46 -11.96 -5.45
N LYS A 175 -8.12 -12.06 -5.39
CA LYS A 175 -7.22 -11.29 -6.26
C LYS A 175 -7.35 -11.67 -7.74
N ASN A 176 -7.63 -12.94 -8.03
CA ASN A 176 -7.88 -13.40 -9.39
C ASN A 176 -9.26 -12.98 -9.91
N ASP A 177 -10.27 -12.96 -9.05
CA ASP A 177 -11.65 -12.60 -9.40
C ASP A 177 -11.82 -11.07 -9.54
N ARG A 178 -11.08 -10.30 -8.75
CA ARG A 178 -11.16 -8.83 -8.65
C ARG A 178 -9.77 -8.19 -8.72
N PRO A 179 -9.07 -8.25 -9.87
CA PRO A 179 -7.68 -7.84 -10.00
C PRO A 179 -7.45 -6.32 -9.82
N ASP A 180 -8.49 -5.52 -9.99
CA ASP A 180 -8.43 -4.05 -9.91
C ASP A 180 -8.70 -3.51 -8.49
N ASP A 181 -9.18 -4.38 -7.58
CA ASP A 181 -9.41 -3.99 -6.20
C ASP A 181 -8.09 -3.87 -5.42
N LEU A 182 -8.08 -2.98 -4.41
CA LEU A 182 -6.91 -2.82 -3.55
C LEU A 182 -6.58 -4.10 -2.79
N SER A 183 -5.30 -4.47 -2.81
CA SER A 183 -4.80 -5.67 -2.12
C SER A 183 -5.19 -5.72 -0.64
N ILE A 184 -5.19 -4.57 0.04
CA ILE A 184 -5.58 -4.50 1.46
C ILE A 184 -7.07 -4.80 1.68
N ASP A 185 -7.94 -4.41 0.77
CA ASP A 185 -9.38 -4.66 0.91
C ASP A 185 -9.70 -6.14 0.62
N LEU A 186 -9.03 -6.72 -0.38
CA LEU A 186 -9.12 -8.16 -0.66
C LEU A 186 -8.59 -9.00 0.50
N TYR A 187 -7.51 -8.53 1.15
CA TYR A 187 -6.95 -9.20 2.32
C TYR A 187 -7.93 -9.19 3.49
N ARG A 188 -8.53 -8.02 3.80
CA ARG A 188 -9.58 -7.91 4.84
C ARG A 188 -10.73 -8.86 4.58
N GLN A 189 -11.22 -8.86 3.34
CA GLN A 189 -12.30 -9.76 2.92
C GLN A 189 -11.92 -11.24 3.10
N ALA A 190 -10.67 -11.61 2.79
CA ALA A 190 -10.20 -12.98 2.98
C ALA A 190 -10.19 -13.37 4.47
N VAL A 191 -9.73 -12.48 5.35
CA VAL A 191 -9.77 -12.70 6.80
C VAL A 191 -11.22 -12.85 7.28
N GLU A 192 -12.10 -11.92 6.91
CA GLU A 192 -13.53 -11.96 7.26
C GLU A 192 -14.21 -13.25 6.78
N ASN A 193 -13.93 -13.70 5.56
CA ASN A 193 -14.52 -14.91 4.98
C ASN A 193 -14.10 -16.19 5.72
N ILE A 194 -12.91 -16.23 6.33
CA ILE A 194 -12.39 -17.39 7.06
C ILE A 194 -12.78 -17.35 8.53
N TYR A 195 -12.82 -16.13 9.11
CA TYR A 195 -13.22 -15.97 10.50
C TYR A 195 -14.71 -16.28 10.73
N GLY A 196 -15.59 -16.03 9.74
CA GLY A 196 -17.04 -16.31 9.78
C GLY A 196 -17.84 -15.15 10.27
#